data_40ba9f11813340cc71cd3f9293ce0677
#
_entry.id   40ba9f11813340cc71cd3f9293ce0677
#
_cell.length_a   1.000
_cell.length_b   1.000
_cell.length_c   1.000
_cell.angle_alpha   90.00
_cell.angle_beta   90.00
_cell.angle_gamma   90.00
#
_symmetry.space_group_name_H-M   'P 1'
#
loop_
_entity.id
_entity.type
_entity.pdbx_description
1 polymer ?
#
loop_
_entity_poly.entity_id
_entity_poly.type
_entity_poly.pdbx_seq_one_letter_code
_entity_poly.pdbx_strand_id
1 'polypeptide(L)'
;MPKIFEYLGIIIMFYSNEHEPIHVHGKFQSCESKAEFIIVDGNIIDIKIKDVKGKKSLPKKELKEFKNFVSKFKEDIVKKWIDYFVYHKSIQCIKINGKVK
;
A
#
# COMPACT_ATOMS: atom_id res chain seq x y z
N MET A 1 4.47 12.90 -2.06
CA MET A 1 3.87 11.56 -1.86
C MET A 1 4.96 10.51 -2.00
N PRO A 2 5.35 9.84 -0.94
CA PRO A 2 6.41 8.85 -1.05
C PRO A 2 5.90 7.57 -1.71
N LYS A 3 6.56 7.21 -2.79
CA LYS A 3 6.38 5.91 -3.42
C LYS A 3 7.23 4.91 -2.67
N ILE A 4 6.64 3.78 -2.27
CA ILE A 4 7.39 2.78 -1.51
C ILE A 4 7.71 1.54 -2.33
N PHE A 5 6.83 1.17 -3.25
CA PHE A 5 7.07 0.04 -4.16
C PHE A 5 6.49 0.34 -5.53
N GLU A 6 7.05 -0.31 -6.54
CA GLU A 6 6.47 -0.36 -7.87
C GLU A 6 6.38 -1.83 -8.26
N TYR A 7 5.17 -2.29 -8.58
CA TYR A 7 4.90 -3.70 -8.81
C TYR A 7 3.92 -3.89 -9.96
N LEU A 8 4.36 -4.50 -11.05
CA LEU A 8 3.54 -4.79 -12.23
C LEU A 8 2.75 -3.56 -12.73
N GLY A 9 3.40 -2.39 -12.76
CA GLY A 9 2.76 -1.15 -13.18
C GLY A 9 1.92 -0.48 -12.12
N ILE A 10 1.78 -1.08 -10.94
CA ILE A 10 1.06 -0.49 -9.81
C ILE A 10 2.05 0.28 -8.96
N ILE A 11 1.75 1.54 -8.69
CA ILE A 11 2.55 2.37 -7.79
C ILE A 11 1.95 2.24 -6.39
N ILE A 12 2.75 1.76 -5.45
CA ILE A 12 2.32 1.60 -4.06
C ILE A 12 2.95 2.73 -3.25
N MET A 13 2.09 3.52 -2.58
CA MET A 13 2.54 4.77 -1.99
C MET A 13 1.74 5.18 -0.77
N PHE A 14 2.33 6.09 0.02
CA PHE A 14 1.64 6.82 1.08
C PHE A 14 1.32 8.24 0.60
N TYR A 15 0.31 8.87 1.19
CA TYR A 15 0.14 10.30 1.07
C TYR A 15 0.78 10.97 2.29
N SER A 16 1.31 12.17 2.10
CA SER A 16 2.13 12.85 3.11
C SER A 16 1.34 13.28 4.36
N ASN A 17 0.03 13.33 4.28
CA ASN A 17 -0.83 13.76 5.39
C ASN A 17 -1.72 12.62 5.90
N GLU A 18 -1.23 11.39 5.83
CA GLU A 18 -2.00 10.23 6.27
C GLU A 18 -2.15 10.19 7.77
N HIS A 19 -3.25 9.58 8.21
CA HIS A 19 -3.57 9.32 9.60
C HIS A 19 -3.89 7.84 9.80
N GLU A 20 -4.02 7.43 11.05
CA GLU A 20 -4.49 6.09 11.34
C GLU A 20 -5.93 5.89 10.85
N PRO A 21 -6.30 4.68 10.40
CA PRO A 21 -5.50 3.44 10.45
C PRO A 21 -4.37 3.43 9.43
N ILE A 22 -3.34 2.64 9.72
CA ILE A 22 -2.23 2.48 8.79
C ILE A 22 -2.77 1.93 7.47
N HIS A 23 -2.45 2.58 6.38
CA HIS A 23 -2.92 2.14 5.06
C HIS A 23 -1.94 2.54 3.96
N VAL A 24 -2.10 1.90 2.82
CA VAL A 24 -1.27 2.14 1.65
C VAL A 24 -2.17 2.26 0.43
N HIS A 25 -1.78 3.09 -0.52
CA HIS A 25 -2.51 3.27 -1.77
C HIS A 25 -1.84 2.50 -2.90
N GLY A 26 -2.65 1.92 -3.78
CA GLY A 26 -2.20 1.34 -5.04
C GLY A 26 -2.81 2.14 -6.18
N LYS A 27 -1.94 2.67 -7.04
CA LYS A 27 -2.37 3.46 -8.19
C LYS A 27 -1.95 2.78 -9.48
N PHE A 28 -2.89 2.64 -10.40
CA PHE A 28 -2.64 2.08 -11.73
C PHE A 28 -3.37 2.94 -12.76
N GLN A 29 -2.62 3.67 -13.59
CA GLN A 29 -3.18 4.64 -14.52
C GLN A 29 -4.06 5.66 -13.78
N SER A 30 -5.34 5.79 -14.13
CA SER A 30 -6.26 6.71 -13.45
C SER A 30 -7.03 6.05 -12.30
N CYS A 31 -6.78 4.77 -12.05
CA CYS A 31 -7.47 4.01 -11.01
C CYS A 31 -6.67 3.98 -9.72
N GLU A 32 -7.36 3.91 -8.59
CA GLU A 32 -6.69 3.89 -7.30
C GLU A 32 -7.55 3.15 -6.27
N SER A 33 -6.91 2.33 -5.46
CA SER A 33 -7.55 1.67 -4.32
C SER A 33 -6.60 1.77 -3.13
N LYS A 34 -7.10 1.51 -1.93
CA LYS A 34 -6.27 1.52 -0.74
C LYS A 34 -6.46 0.25 0.07
N ALA A 35 -5.42 -0.13 0.81
CA ALA A 35 -5.44 -1.25 1.72
C ALA A 35 -5.24 -0.72 3.14
N GLU A 36 -6.21 -0.97 4.01
CA GLU A 36 -6.13 -0.59 5.42
C GLU A 36 -5.76 -1.80 6.25
N PHE A 37 -4.78 -1.62 7.13
CA PHE A 37 -4.30 -2.69 8.01
C PHE A 37 -5.03 -2.63 9.34
N ILE A 38 -5.64 -3.73 9.73
CA ILE A 38 -6.28 -3.86 11.04
C ILE A 38 -5.23 -4.45 11.97
N ILE A 39 -4.79 -3.67 12.95
CA ILE A 39 -3.71 -4.05 13.84
C ILE A 39 -4.26 -4.10 15.26
N VAL A 40 -4.09 -5.23 15.93
CA VAL A 40 -4.51 -5.44 17.31
C VAL A 40 -3.30 -5.99 18.10
N ASP A 41 -2.97 -5.32 19.19
CA ASP A 41 -1.84 -5.70 20.06
C ASP A 41 -0.54 -5.88 19.28
N GLY A 42 -0.30 -5.00 18.32
CA GLY A 42 0.91 -5.03 17.49
C GLY A 42 0.90 -6.04 16.37
N ASN A 43 -0.18 -6.81 16.20
CA ASN A 43 -0.27 -7.83 15.17
C ASN A 43 -1.25 -7.41 14.07
N ILE A 44 -0.86 -7.62 12.82
CA ILE A 44 -1.74 -7.39 11.68
C ILE A 44 -2.70 -8.57 11.57
N ILE A 45 -3.98 -8.32 11.86
CA ILE A 45 -4.98 -9.40 11.88
C ILE A 45 -5.83 -9.43 10.62
N ASP A 46 -5.88 -8.34 9.86
CA ASP A 46 -6.67 -8.28 8.64
C ASP A 46 -6.18 -7.13 7.77
N ILE A 47 -6.53 -7.19 6.49
CA ILE A 47 -6.27 -6.14 5.51
C ILE A 47 -7.57 -5.92 4.75
N LYS A 48 -8.07 -4.69 4.77
CA LYS A 48 -9.31 -4.35 4.07
C LYS A 48 -9.00 -3.48 2.86
N ILE A 49 -9.50 -3.90 1.71
CA ILE A 49 -9.35 -3.12 0.48
C ILE A 49 -10.55 -2.20 0.36
N LYS A 50 -10.28 -0.92 0.16
CA LYS A 50 -11.33 0.11 0.07
C LYS A 50 -11.13 0.98 -1.15
N ASP A 51 -12.21 1.60 -1.59
CA ASP A 51 -12.17 2.58 -2.67
C ASP A 51 -11.60 3.91 -2.16
N VAL A 52 -11.00 4.66 -3.05
CA VAL A 52 -10.53 6.02 -2.77
C VAL A 52 -11.57 6.99 -3.33
N LYS A 53 -11.99 7.93 -2.51
CA LYS A 53 -13.02 8.91 -2.90
C LYS A 53 -12.59 9.66 -4.17
N GLY A 54 -13.51 9.70 -5.14
CA GLY A 54 -13.26 10.39 -6.40
C GLY A 54 -12.43 9.61 -7.39
N LYS A 55 -12.09 8.36 -7.09
CA LYS A 55 -11.30 7.51 -7.98
C LYS A 55 -12.03 6.22 -8.28
N LYS A 56 -11.81 5.67 -9.47
CA LYS A 56 -12.27 4.32 -9.79
C LYS A 56 -11.33 3.34 -9.09
N SER A 57 -11.89 2.23 -8.61
CA SER A 57 -11.06 1.17 -8.05
C SER A 57 -10.16 0.57 -9.13
N LEU A 58 -9.08 -0.09 -8.72
CA LEU A 58 -8.18 -0.76 -9.64
C LEU A 58 -8.96 -1.76 -10.50
N PRO A 59 -8.57 -1.94 -11.78
CA PRO A 59 -9.16 -2.99 -12.60
C PRO A 59 -9.01 -4.35 -11.91
N LYS A 60 -9.91 -5.28 -12.22
CA LYS A 60 -9.98 -6.58 -11.54
C LYS A 60 -8.64 -7.28 -11.44
N LYS A 61 -7.87 -7.31 -12.54
CA LYS A 61 -6.57 -7.97 -12.57
C LYS A 61 -5.58 -7.27 -11.62
N GLU A 62 -5.48 -5.94 -11.73
CA GLU A 62 -4.57 -5.15 -10.91
C GLU A 62 -4.99 -5.15 -9.46
N LEU A 63 -6.27 -5.17 -9.19
CA LEU A 63 -6.77 -5.26 -7.82
C LEU A 63 -6.33 -6.55 -7.15
N LYS A 64 -6.41 -7.67 -7.87
CA LYS A 64 -5.94 -8.96 -7.36
C LYS A 64 -4.44 -8.93 -7.10
N GLU A 65 -3.66 -8.38 -8.04
CA GLU A 65 -2.21 -8.25 -7.88
C GLU A 65 -1.86 -7.35 -6.69
N PHE A 66 -2.59 -6.25 -6.50
CA PHE A 66 -2.40 -5.35 -5.38
C PHE A 66 -2.66 -6.06 -4.04
N LYS A 67 -3.77 -6.78 -3.95
CA LYS A 67 -4.10 -7.57 -2.74
C LYS A 67 -3.00 -8.56 -2.41
N ASN A 68 -2.54 -9.31 -3.40
CA ASN A 68 -1.49 -10.31 -3.22
C ASN A 68 -0.19 -9.66 -2.75
N PHE A 69 0.18 -8.55 -3.36
CA PHE A 69 1.39 -7.82 -2.99
C PHE A 69 1.31 -7.31 -1.55
N VAL A 70 0.22 -6.64 -1.20
CA VAL A 70 0.05 -6.06 0.13
C VAL A 70 0.07 -7.16 1.20
N SER A 71 -0.58 -8.28 0.93
CA SER A 71 -0.58 -9.42 1.85
C SER A 71 0.81 -9.99 2.06
N LYS A 72 1.59 -10.11 0.99
CA LYS A 72 2.95 -10.66 1.04
C LYS A 72 3.92 -9.72 1.76
N PHE A 73 3.81 -8.43 1.52
CA PHE A 73 4.74 -7.43 2.04
C PHE A 73 4.16 -6.59 3.18
N LYS A 74 3.12 -7.09 3.85
CA LYS A 74 2.39 -6.32 4.87
C LYS A 74 3.29 -5.79 5.98
N GLU A 75 4.23 -6.59 6.47
CA GLU A 75 5.10 -6.15 7.56
C GLU A 75 6.10 -5.10 7.10
N ASP A 76 6.64 -5.26 5.89
CA ASP A 76 7.52 -4.24 5.30
C ASP A 76 6.79 -2.93 5.08
N ILE A 77 5.54 -2.98 4.64
CA ILE A 77 4.73 -1.79 4.39
C ILE A 77 4.46 -1.06 5.71
N VAL A 78 4.07 -1.78 6.75
CA VAL A 78 3.81 -1.18 8.07
C VAL A 78 5.09 -0.58 8.63
N LYS A 79 6.22 -1.26 8.50
CA LYS A 79 7.50 -0.73 8.95
C LYS A 79 7.86 0.56 8.22
N LYS A 80 7.67 0.61 6.90
CA LYS A 80 7.93 1.82 6.11
C LYS A 80 7.00 2.96 6.51
N TRP A 81 5.73 2.65 6.80
CA TRP A 81 4.78 3.65 7.29
C TRP A 81 5.27 4.27 8.59
N ILE A 82 5.71 3.43 9.55
CA ILE A 82 6.23 3.90 10.83
C ILE A 82 7.51 4.72 10.62
N ASP A 83 8.43 4.23 9.80
CA ASP A 83 9.67 4.96 9.52
C ASP A 83 9.38 6.35 8.94
N TYR A 84 8.41 6.45 8.04
CA TYR A 84 8.10 7.72 7.40
C TYR A 84 7.31 8.66 8.31
N PHE A 85 6.22 8.20 8.91
CA PHE A 85 5.30 9.07 9.66
C PHE A 85 5.72 9.29 11.11
N VAL A 86 6.39 8.33 11.73
CA VAL A 86 6.80 8.43 13.13
C VAL A 86 8.23 8.93 13.25
N TYR A 87 9.15 8.32 12.53
CA TYR A 87 10.57 8.64 12.63
C TYR A 87 11.05 9.64 11.58
N HIS A 88 10.18 10.05 10.65
CA HIS A 88 10.48 11.03 9.60
C HIS A 88 11.68 10.65 8.74
N LYS A 89 11.85 9.35 8.49
CA LYS A 89 12.93 8.85 7.64
C LYS A 89 12.54 8.96 6.17
N SER A 90 13.54 9.13 5.31
CA SER A 90 13.35 9.06 3.87
C SER A 90 13.05 7.63 3.44
N ILE A 91 12.15 7.48 2.48
CA ILE A 91 11.76 6.18 1.94
C ILE A 91 12.18 6.13 0.47
N GLN A 92 12.89 5.07 0.10
CA GLN A 92 13.23 4.83 -1.31
C GLN A 92 12.24 3.87 -1.92
N CYS A 93 11.85 4.15 -3.17
CA CYS A 93 10.97 3.26 -3.92
C CYS A 93 11.74 2.03 -4.37
N ILE A 94 11.18 0.85 -4.08
CA ILE A 94 11.77 -0.42 -4.49
C ILE A 94 10.89 -0.99 -5.61
N LYS A 95 11.51 -1.26 -6.75
CA LYS A 95 10.81 -1.90 -7.87
C LYS A 95 10.89 -3.41 -7.71
N ILE A 96 9.72 -4.05 -7.69
CA ILE A 96 9.63 -5.50 -7.58
C ILE A 96 9.39 -6.05 -8.98
N ASN A 97 10.33 -6.84 -9.47
CA ASN A 97 10.25 -7.49 -10.77
C ASN A 97 9.70 -8.90 -10.59
N GLY A 98 8.82 -9.29 -11.50
CA GLY A 98 8.21 -10.61 -11.45
C GLY A 98 7.02 -10.67 -10.52
N LYS A 99 6.20 -11.69 -10.69
CA LYS A 99 4.93 -11.82 -9.99
C LYS A 99 5.12 -12.44 -8.61
N VAL A 100 4.52 -11.81 -7.61
CA VAL A 100 4.50 -12.33 -6.24
C VAL A 100 3.54 -13.52 -6.17
N LYS A 101 3.97 -14.60 -5.55
CA LYS A 101 3.16 -15.82 -5.41
C LYS A 101 2.56 -15.92 -4.01
#